data_97a775cd154857206dd8fdd1132197dd
#
_entry.id   97a775cd154857206dd8fdd1132197dd
#
_cell.length_a   1.000
_cell.length_b   1.000
_cell.length_c   1.000
_cell.angle_alpha   90.00
_cell.angle_beta   90.00
_cell.angle_gamma   90.00
#
_symmetry.space_group_name_H-M   'P 1'
#
loop_
_entity.id
_entity.type
_entity.pdbx_description
1 polymer ?
#
loop_
_entity_poly.entity_id
_entity_poly.type
_entity_poly.pdbx_seq_one_letter_code
_entity_poly.pdbx_strand_id
1 'polypeptide(L)'
;MKPYLSIGKVSRLKNVSIKSLRYYDRIGILKPAFINTETNYRYYTEEQLYLLDAITLCIKLGIPLKDLNRYVENDSINLQKLLYDGKILAEEKIMEIHQCLEALQETLRRLSISESGMAKIPESKAGLLLPDGFYQNTLGARTILTVPLEEFDTPKYYGQHILKLFVTAQQAGINVSYPSGILYEYRDGALVRHMFLLVHTEEGQVLPESEAIRTLPAGNYICRKISTHMAGSVQAEMKEVLKGSSYSIIETDTSSARNKKNGYPYELQYLAE
;
A
#
# COMPACT_ATOMS: atom_id res chain seq x y z
N MET A 1 36.70 -6.42 24.04
CA MET A 1 35.54 -7.06 24.71
C MET A 1 34.30 -6.28 24.32
N LYS A 2 33.30 -6.91 23.70
CA LYS A 2 31.99 -6.23 23.43
C LYS A 2 31.29 -5.99 24.78
N PRO A 3 30.78 -4.79 25.04
CA PRO A 3 30.14 -4.47 26.32
C PRO A 3 28.83 -5.25 26.48
N TYR A 4 28.69 -5.97 27.56
CA TYR A 4 27.43 -6.60 27.95
C TYR A 4 26.49 -5.57 28.62
N LEU A 5 25.21 -5.68 28.33
CA LEU A 5 24.16 -4.83 28.88
C LEU A 5 23.31 -5.61 29.88
N SER A 6 23.17 -5.13 31.11
CA SER A 6 22.28 -5.76 32.08
C SER A 6 20.83 -5.70 31.65
N ILE A 7 19.99 -6.65 32.08
CA ILE A 7 18.55 -6.71 31.79
C ILE A 7 17.82 -5.39 32.08
N GLY A 8 18.21 -4.69 33.15
CA GLY A 8 17.66 -3.39 33.50
C GLY A 8 18.05 -2.27 32.52
N LYS A 9 19.29 -2.32 31.96
CA LYS A 9 19.73 -1.39 30.93
C LYS A 9 19.01 -1.64 29.61
N VAL A 10 18.87 -2.92 29.21
CA VAL A 10 18.11 -3.33 28.01
C VAL A 10 16.65 -2.90 28.11
N SER A 11 16.01 -3.14 29.26
CA SER A 11 14.62 -2.73 29.53
C SER A 11 14.41 -1.24 29.29
N ARG A 12 15.29 -0.39 29.80
CA ARG A 12 15.21 1.07 29.61
C ARG A 12 15.50 1.50 28.18
N LEU A 13 16.53 0.95 27.54
CA LEU A 13 16.94 1.31 26.17
C LEU A 13 15.86 0.94 25.12
N LYS A 14 15.20 -0.18 25.30
CA LYS A 14 14.26 -0.75 24.33
C LYS A 14 12.79 -0.59 24.73
N ASN A 15 12.53 0.06 25.86
CA ASN A 15 11.17 0.24 26.42
C ASN A 15 10.39 -1.10 26.51
N VAL A 16 11.07 -2.16 26.94
CA VAL A 16 10.52 -3.50 27.12
C VAL A 16 10.61 -3.87 28.60
N SER A 17 9.52 -4.34 29.20
CA SER A 17 9.52 -4.66 30.62
C SER A 17 10.52 -5.79 30.97
N ILE A 18 11.13 -5.74 32.15
CA ILE A 18 11.98 -6.83 32.65
C ILE A 18 11.19 -8.14 32.69
N LYS A 19 9.89 -8.10 32.98
CA LYS A 19 8.99 -9.25 32.96
C LYS A 19 8.90 -9.86 31.56
N SER A 20 8.79 -9.04 30.53
CA SER A 20 8.78 -9.50 29.13
C SER A 20 10.12 -10.13 28.75
N LEU A 21 11.26 -9.50 29.11
CA LEU A 21 12.59 -10.03 28.82
C LEU A 21 12.83 -11.40 29.49
N ARG A 22 12.37 -11.56 30.73
CA ARG A 22 12.41 -12.87 31.44
C ARG A 22 11.48 -13.89 30.80
N TYR A 23 10.35 -13.47 30.26
CA TYR A 23 9.45 -14.34 29.51
C TYR A 23 10.09 -14.80 28.20
N TYR A 24 10.71 -13.90 27.45
CA TYR A 24 11.41 -14.23 26.19
C TYR A 24 12.55 -15.23 26.42
N ASP A 25 13.32 -15.09 27.51
CA ASP A 25 14.32 -16.05 27.92
C ASP A 25 13.69 -17.43 28.21
N ARG A 26 12.60 -17.47 28.97
CA ARG A 26 11.91 -18.72 29.35
C ARG A 26 11.39 -19.50 28.15
N ILE A 27 10.83 -18.80 27.16
CA ILE A 27 10.30 -19.43 25.94
C ILE A 27 11.38 -19.64 24.86
N GLY A 28 12.63 -19.26 25.14
CA GLY A 28 13.77 -19.49 24.24
C GLY A 28 13.90 -18.51 23.07
N ILE A 29 13.02 -17.49 22.97
CA ILE A 29 13.02 -16.57 21.83
C ILE A 29 14.15 -15.52 21.92
N LEU A 30 14.56 -15.16 23.14
CA LEU A 30 15.70 -14.28 23.41
C LEU A 30 16.41 -14.72 24.67
N LYS A 31 17.33 -15.69 24.55
CA LYS A 31 18.18 -16.12 25.65
C LYS A 31 19.24 -15.06 25.95
N PRO A 32 19.58 -14.75 27.22
CA PRO A 32 20.66 -13.84 27.53
C PRO A 32 22.02 -14.41 27.07
N ALA A 33 22.96 -13.53 26.73
CA ALA A 33 24.32 -13.93 26.35
C ALA A 33 25.01 -14.65 27.47
N PHE A 34 24.80 -14.23 28.72
CA PHE A 34 25.18 -14.98 29.90
C PHE A 34 24.32 -14.58 31.11
N ILE A 35 24.31 -15.47 32.11
CA ILE A 35 23.68 -15.23 33.41
C ILE A 35 24.81 -15.28 34.45
N ASN A 36 24.94 -14.23 35.26
CA ASN A 36 25.90 -14.24 36.37
C ASN A 36 25.41 -15.23 37.43
N THR A 37 26.25 -16.22 37.75
CA THR A 37 25.89 -17.34 38.64
C THR A 37 25.71 -16.92 40.11
N GLU A 38 26.39 -15.87 40.55
CA GLU A 38 26.32 -15.38 41.92
C GLU A 38 25.08 -14.50 42.16
N THR A 39 24.76 -13.61 41.19
CA THR A 39 23.72 -12.62 41.33
C THR A 39 22.41 -12.97 40.57
N ASN A 40 22.47 -14.01 39.76
CA ASN A 40 21.40 -14.43 38.82
C ASN A 40 20.97 -13.32 37.86
N TYR A 41 21.86 -12.35 37.59
CA TYR A 41 21.62 -11.25 36.66
C TYR A 41 21.87 -11.67 35.22
N ARG A 42 20.94 -11.26 34.34
CA ARG A 42 20.98 -11.53 32.89
C ARG A 42 21.67 -10.41 32.15
N TYR A 43 22.51 -10.78 31.21
CA TYR A 43 23.25 -9.85 30.36
C TYR A 43 23.07 -10.20 28.89
N TYR A 44 23.01 -9.17 28.07
CA TYR A 44 22.72 -9.23 26.63
C TYR A 44 23.81 -8.51 25.84
N THR A 45 24.03 -8.91 24.58
CA THR A 45 24.92 -8.20 23.63
C THR A 45 24.15 -7.14 22.83
N GLU A 46 24.88 -6.27 22.11
CA GLU A 46 24.28 -5.30 21.20
C GLU A 46 23.51 -5.96 20.05
N GLU A 47 24.01 -7.07 19.51
CA GLU A 47 23.34 -7.82 18.47
C GLU A 47 21.96 -8.33 18.92
N GLN A 48 21.85 -8.71 20.18
CA GLN A 48 20.58 -9.14 20.77
C GLN A 48 19.57 -8.01 20.91
N LEU A 49 20.00 -6.76 20.92
CA LEU A 49 19.09 -5.61 20.89
C LEU A 49 18.39 -5.46 19.54
N TYR A 50 19.05 -5.76 18.42
CA TYR A 50 18.41 -5.77 17.10
C TYR A 50 17.37 -6.90 16.99
N LEU A 51 17.70 -8.07 17.56
CA LEU A 51 16.75 -9.18 17.63
C LEU A 51 15.51 -8.80 18.46
N LEU A 52 15.72 -8.13 19.59
CA LEU A 52 14.63 -7.65 20.44
C LEU A 52 13.76 -6.62 19.72
N ASP A 53 14.33 -5.73 18.90
CA ASP A 53 13.58 -4.79 18.08
C ASP A 53 12.69 -5.51 17.08
N ALA A 54 13.22 -6.53 16.38
CA ALA A 54 12.45 -7.34 15.45
C ALA A 54 11.29 -8.08 16.12
N ILE A 55 11.54 -8.72 17.28
CA ILE A 55 10.50 -9.39 18.08
C ILE A 55 9.40 -8.39 18.46
N THR A 56 9.80 -7.23 18.99
CA THR A 56 8.85 -6.20 19.44
C THR A 56 8.03 -5.64 18.29
N LEU A 57 8.65 -5.43 17.12
CA LEU A 57 7.97 -4.99 15.91
C LEU A 57 6.91 -6.02 15.48
N CYS A 58 7.26 -7.29 15.40
CA CYS A 58 6.35 -8.35 14.98
C CYS A 58 5.17 -8.52 15.95
N ILE A 59 5.40 -8.35 17.26
CA ILE A 59 4.32 -8.33 18.26
C ILE A 59 3.38 -7.13 18.02
N LYS A 60 3.91 -5.94 17.74
CA LYS A 60 3.11 -4.76 17.42
C LYS A 60 2.29 -4.93 16.14
N LEU A 61 2.81 -5.66 15.17
CA LEU A 61 2.10 -6.02 13.95
C LEU A 61 0.97 -7.03 14.16
N GLY A 62 0.95 -7.75 15.29
CA GLY A 62 -0.13 -8.64 15.69
C GLY A 62 0.26 -10.09 15.84
N ILE A 63 1.56 -10.45 15.74
CA ILE A 63 1.98 -11.80 16.10
C ILE A 63 1.73 -12.00 17.60
N PRO A 64 0.85 -12.94 17.99
CA PRO A 64 0.55 -13.14 19.40
C PRO A 64 1.77 -13.63 20.17
N LEU A 65 1.97 -13.11 21.37
CA LEU A 65 3.10 -13.46 22.23
C LEU A 65 3.21 -14.98 22.50
N LYS A 66 2.05 -15.65 22.61
CA LYS A 66 1.97 -17.11 22.79
C LYS A 66 2.48 -17.91 21.59
N ASP A 67 2.44 -17.34 20.38
CA ASP A 67 2.79 -18.02 19.14
C ASP A 67 4.28 -17.81 18.78
N LEU A 68 5.02 -17.03 19.56
CA LEU A 68 6.44 -16.78 19.31
C LEU A 68 7.30 -18.05 19.36
N ASN A 69 6.87 -19.07 20.12
CA ASN A 69 7.59 -20.34 20.20
C ASN A 69 7.74 -21.05 18.84
N ARG A 70 6.81 -20.84 17.91
CA ARG A 70 6.88 -21.45 16.56
C ARG A 70 8.06 -20.96 15.71
N TYR A 71 8.70 -19.88 16.13
CA TYR A 71 9.89 -19.32 15.47
C TYR A 71 11.21 -19.77 16.14
N VAL A 72 11.15 -20.58 17.18
CA VAL A 72 12.34 -21.11 17.84
C VAL A 72 12.72 -22.45 17.21
N GLU A 73 13.89 -22.51 16.61
CA GLU A 73 14.49 -23.69 15.99
C GLU A 73 15.90 -23.88 16.54
N ASN A 74 16.25 -25.11 16.96
CA ASN A 74 17.59 -25.42 17.53
C ASN A 74 18.03 -24.43 18.63
N ASP A 75 17.15 -24.14 19.57
CA ASP A 75 17.41 -23.23 20.71
C ASP A 75 17.69 -21.75 20.32
N SER A 76 17.46 -21.37 19.08
CA SER A 76 17.56 -20.01 18.59
C SER A 76 16.32 -19.59 17.78
N ILE A 77 16.10 -18.28 17.69
CA ILE A 77 14.98 -17.76 16.90
C ILE A 77 15.32 -17.81 15.41
N ASN A 78 14.40 -18.34 14.60
CA ASN A 78 14.43 -18.16 13.14
C ASN A 78 13.92 -16.74 12.81
N LEU A 79 14.86 -15.80 12.81
CA LEU A 79 14.56 -14.38 12.58
C LEU A 79 13.97 -14.13 11.19
N GLN A 80 14.46 -14.85 10.18
CA GLN A 80 14.00 -14.68 8.81
C GLN A 80 12.51 -15.04 8.68
N LYS A 81 12.10 -16.16 9.27
CA LYS A 81 10.69 -16.59 9.29
C LYS A 81 9.80 -15.62 10.06
N LEU A 82 10.28 -15.15 11.24
CA LEU A 82 9.56 -14.17 12.04
C LEU A 82 9.33 -12.86 11.28
N LEU A 83 10.36 -12.34 10.62
CA LEU A 83 10.27 -11.09 9.84
C LEU A 83 9.39 -11.25 8.60
N TYR A 84 9.43 -12.41 7.96
CA TYR A 84 8.57 -12.71 6.80
C TYR A 84 7.09 -12.73 7.18
N ASP A 85 6.73 -13.44 8.25
CA ASP A 85 5.34 -13.47 8.75
C ASP A 85 4.90 -12.09 9.26
N GLY A 86 5.80 -11.34 9.91
CA GLY A 86 5.55 -9.95 10.31
C GLY A 86 5.26 -9.02 9.13
N LYS A 87 5.98 -9.21 8.01
CA LYS A 87 5.75 -8.46 6.77
C LYS A 87 4.36 -8.75 6.20
N ILE A 88 3.96 -10.03 6.12
CA ILE A 88 2.63 -10.43 5.64
C ILE A 88 1.54 -9.78 6.49
N LEU A 89 1.66 -9.85 7.81
CA LEU A 89 0.70 -9.21 8.72
C LEU A 89 0.64 -7.69 8.58
N ALA A 90 1.76 -7.04 8.28
CA ALA A 90 1.78 -5.60 8.01
C ALA A 90 1.02 -5.26 6.73
N GLU A 91 1.23 -6.04 5.66
CA GLU A 91 0.54 -5.89 4.38
C GLU A 91 -0.97 -6.12 4.52
N GLU A 92 -1.38 -7.14 5.27
CA GLU A 92 -2.80 -7.41 5.58
C GLU A 92 -3.43 -6.24 6.36
N LYS A 93 -2.75 -5.70 7.38
CA LYS A 93 -3.25 -4.56 8.15
C LYS A 93 -3.35 -3.27 7.34
N ILE A 94 -2.41 -3.04 6.44
CA ILE A 94 -2.49 -1.92 5.50
C ILE A 94 -3.75 -2.04 4.66
N MET A 95 -4.06 -3.23 4.14
CA MET A 95 -5.29 -3.47 3.38
C MET A 95 -6.56 -3.25 4.24
N GLU A 96 -6.58 -3.75 5.47
CA GLU A 96 -7.71 -3.54 6.38
C GLU A 96 -7.94 -2.05 6.70
N ILE A 97 -6.88 -1.30 6.99
CA ILE A 97 -6.96 0.12 7.28
C ILE A 97 -7.48 0.89 6.06
N HIS A 98 -7.02 0.54 4.84
CA HIS A 98 -7.54 1.15 3.62
C HIS A 98 -9.04 0.92 3.43
N GLN A 99 -9.49 -0.31 3.64
CA GLN A 99 -10.92 -0.64 3.57
C GLN A 99 -11.74 0.18 4.57
N CYS A 100 -11.22 0.38 5.78
CA CYS A 100 -11.87 1.20 6.79
C CYS A 100 -11.92 2.69 6.39
N LEU A 101 -10.84 3.24 5.86
CA LEU A 101 -10.79 4.63 5.39
C LEU A 101 -11.77 4.88 4.25
N GLU A 102 -11.86 3.99 3.27
CA GLU A 102 -12.82 4.07 2.18
C GLU A 102 -14.28 4.04 2.70
N ALA A 103 -14.57 3.14 3.64
CA ALA A 103 -15.89 3.06 4.25
C ALA A 103 -16.26 4.36 5.00
N LEU A 104 -15.30 4.97 5.70
CA LEU A 104 -15.49 6.25 6.38
C LEU A 104 -15.73 7.39 5.38
N GLN A 105 -14.94 7.47 4.31
CA GLN A 105 -15.10 8.49 3.26
C GLN A 105 -16.47 8.39 2.58
N GLU A 106 -16.92 7.17 2.26
CA GLU A 106 -18.25 6.95 1.69
C GLU A 106 -19.37 7.35 2.67
N THR A 107 -19.19 7.08 3.96
CA THR A 107 -20.17 7.48 4.99
C THR A 107 -20.25 9.00 5.10
N LEU A 108 -19.10 9.69 5.14
CA LEU A 108 -19.04 11.15 5.15
C LEU A 108 -19.67 11.76 3.90
N ARG A 109 -19.41 11.19 2.72
CA ARG A 109 -20.06 11.65 1.49
C ARG A 109 -21.57 11.53 1.53
N ARG A 110 -22.12 10.47 2.12
CA ARG A 110 -23.58 10.30 2.27
C ARG A 110 -24.18 11.30 3.25
N LEU A 111 -23.47 11.59 4.33
CA LEU A 111 -23.93 12.58 5.31
C LEU A 111 -23.94 13.98 4.69
N SER A 112 -22.91 14.40 3.96
CA SER A 112 -22.86 15.69 3.28
C SER A 112 -23.90 15.84 2.17
N ILE A 113 -24.29 14.76 1.49
CA ILE A 113 -25.39 14.78 0.50
C ILE A 113 -26.76 14.92 1.22
N SER A 114 -26.91 14.40 2.43
CA SER A 114 -28.17 14.52 3.19
C SER A 114 -28.39 15.92 3.77
N GLU A 115 -27.30 16.68 4.03
CA GLU A 115 -27.36 18.07 4.50
C GLU A 115 -27.57 19.09 3.37
N SER A 116 -27.12 18.78 2.17
CA SER A 116 -27.36 19.58 0.97
C SER A 116 -28.58 19.03 0.25
N GLY A 117 -29.77 19.57 0.52
CA GLY A 117 -30.98 19.15 -0.13
C GLY A 117 -30.84 19.03 -1.65
N MET A 118 -31.10 17.82 -2.14
CA MET A 118 -31.38 17.45 -3.54
C MET A 118 -30.92 18.44 -4.62
N ALA A 119 -29.61 18.44 -4.91
CA ALA A 119 -29.18 18.88 -6.22
C ALA A 119 -29.40 17.70 -7.17
N LYS A 120 -30.46 17.77 -7.99
CA LYS A 120 -30.66 16.89 -9.14
C LYS A 120 -29.38 16.92 -9.96
N ILE A 121 -28.76 15.76 -10.15
CA ILE A 121 -27.71 15.56 -11.17
C ILE A 121 -28.39 15.96 -12.51
N PRO A 122 -27.88 16.95 -13.24
CA PRO A 122 -28.42 17.23 -14.56
C PRO A 122 -28.15 16.00 -15.43
N GLU A 123 -29.24 15.44 -15.98
CA GLU A 123 -29.12 14.49 -17.07
C GLU A 123 -28.36 15.19 -18.20
N SER A 124 -27.14 14.75 -18.48
CA SER A 124 -26.32 15.31 -19.54
C SER A 124 -26.98 14.98 -20.87
N LYS A 125 -27.41 16.03 -21.56
CA LYS A 125 -27.92 15.96 -22.92
C LYS A 125 -26.82 15.55 -23.90
N ALA A 126 -27.22 14.76 -24.88
CA ALA A 126 -26.45 14.30 -26.04
C ALA A 126 -25.35 13.30 -25.75
N GLY A 127 -25.74 12.05 -25.50
CA GLY A 127 -24.83 10.94 -25.33
C GLY A 127 -24.19 10.48 -26.62
N LEU A 128 -22.86 10.41 -26.61
CA LEU A 128 -22.16 9.47 -27.46
C LEU A 128 -22.77 8.09 -27.17
N LEU A 129 -23.26 7.39 -28.19
CA LEU A 129 -23.67 6.00 -28.05
C LEU A 129 -22.42 5.19 -27.78
N LEU A 130 -22.20 4.85 -26.50
CA LEU A 130 -21.06 4.03 -26.07
C LEU A 130 -21.45 2.55 -26.22
N PRO A 131 -20.47 1.66 -26.52
CA PRO A 131 -20.68 0.22 -26.51
C PRO A 131 -21.13 -0.29 -25.13
N ASP A 132 -21.75 -1.49 -25.11
CA ASP A 132 -22.21 -2.10 -23.85
C ASP A 132 -21.09 -2.27 -22.82
N GLY A 133 -21.37 -1.90 -21.58
CA GLY A 133 -20.42 -1.96 -20.47
C GLY A 133 -19.49 -0.76 -20.35
N PHE A 134 -19.56 0.21 -21.27
CA PHE A 134 -18.87 1.50 -21.16
C PHE A 134 -19.81 2.59 -20.63
N TYR A 135 -19.20 3.56 -19.93
CA TYR A 135 -19.91 4.74 -19.44
C TYR A 135 -18.97 5.96 -19.46
N GLN A 136 -19.54 7.13 -19.43
CA GLN A 136 -18.78 8.38 -19.40
C GLN A 136 -18.70 8.91 -17.98
N ASN A 137 -17.52 9.42 -17.60
CA ASN A 137 -17.29 10.06 -16.31
C ASN A 137 -16.45 11.32 -16.51
N THR A 138 -16.85 12.43 -15.91
CA THR A 138 -16.07 13.68 -15.93
C THR A 138 -15.18 13.72 -14.71
N LEU A 139 -13.86 13.71 -14.92
CA LEU A 139 -12.86 13.69 -13.87
C LEU A 139 -12.06 15.00 -13.87
N GLY A 140 -11.75 15.49 -12.67
CA GLY A 140 -10.83 16.61 -12.48
C GLY A 140 -9.38 16.22 -12.80
N ALA A 141 -8.50 17.20 -12.93
CA ALA A 141 -7.06 16.97 -13.02
C ALA A 141 -6.56 16.28 -11.75
N ARG A 142 -5.70 15.29 -11.91
CA ARG A 142 -5.14 14.49 -10.80
C ARG A 142 -3.63 14.43 -10.95
N THR A 143 -2.91 14.83 -9.91
CA THR A 143 -1.46 14.63 -9.85
C THR A 143 -1.16 13.24 -9.31
N ILE A 144 -0.25 12.53 -9.96
CA ILE A 144 0.17 11.18 -9.62
C ILE A 144 1.68 11.11 -9.45
N LEU A 145 2.13 10.32 -8.49
CA LEU A 145 3.53 9.89 -8.38
C LEU A 145 3.65 8.50 -9.00
N THR A 146 4.61 8.32 -9.90
CA THR A 146 4.75 7.11 -10.71
C THR A 146 6.08 6.40 -10.47
N VAL A 147 6.07 5.06 -10.66
CA VAL A 147 7.28 4.25 -10.84
C VAL A 147 7.10 3.35 -12.07
N PRO A 148 8.14 3.14 -12.88
CA PRO A 148 8.03 2.25 -14.04
C PRO A 148 7.79 0.81 -13.59
N LEU A 149 7.01 0.08 -14.39
CA LEU A 149 6.84 -1.37 -14.30
C LEU A 149 7.63 -2.04 -15.40
N GLU A 150 8.40 -3.06 -15.03
CA GLU A 150 9.14 -3.89 -15.98
C GLU A 150 8.20 -4.79 -16.80
N GLU A 151 8.67 -5.31 -17.92
CA GLU A 151 7.86 -6.15 -18.82
C GLU A 151 7.31 -7.40 -18.12
N PHE A 152 8.06 -7.97 -17.18
CA PHE A 152 7.72 -9.18 -16.45
C PHE A 152 7.02 -8.94 -15.11
N ASP A 153 6.77 -7.67 -14.74
CA ASP A 153 6.05 -7.36 -13.49
C ASP A 153 4.59 -7.80 -13.59
N THR A 154 4.24 -8.75 -12.75
CA THR A 154 2.89 -9.28 -12.61
C THR A 154 2.24 -8.73 -11.34
N PRO A 155 0.92 -8.85 -11.16
CA PRO A 155 0.21 -8.39 -9.94
C PRO A 155 0.84 -8.88 -8.63
N LYS A 156 1.54 -10.01 -8.63
CA LYS A 156 2.27 -10.53 -7.48
C LYS A 156 3.36 -9.58 -6.97
N TYR A 157 3.95 -8.76 -7.85
CA TYR A 157 5.03 -7.83 -7.50
C TYR A 157 4.55 -6.39 -7.26
N TYR A 158 3.27 -6.10 -7.50
CA TYR A 158 2.73 -4.73 -7.37
C TYR A 158 2.88 -4.17 -5.95
N GLY A 159 2.80 -4.98 -4.92
CA GLY A 159 3.04 -4.55 -3.54
C GLY A 159 4.42 -3.93 -3.32
N GLN A 160 5.45 -4.40 -4.02
CA GLN A 160 6.81 -3.85 -3.93
C GLN A 160 6.90 -2.47 -4.60
N HIS A 161 6.22 -2.28 -5.72
CA HIS A 161 6.17 -1.00 -6.42
C HIS A 161 5.37 0.05 -5.64
N ILE A 162 4.26 -0.36 -5.00
CA ILE A 162 3.50 0.51 -4.09
C ILE A 162 4.38 0.94 -2.90
N LEU A 163 5.12 0.02 -2.29
CA LEU A 163 6.05 0.37 -1.21
C LEU A 163 7.13 1.35 -1.69
N LYS A 164 7.69 1.14 -2.88
CA LYS A 164 8.65 2.05 -3.50
C LYS A 164 8.06 3.44 -3.70
N LEU A 165 6.81 3.55 -4.13
CA LEU A 165 6.09 4.82 -4.27
C LEU A 165 5.97 5.56 -2.93
N PHE A 166 5.58 4.86 -1.85
CA PHE A 166 5.52 5.47 -0.51
C PHE A 166 6.88 5.94 0.00
N VAL A 167 7.93 5.13 -0.20
CA VAL A 167 9.30 5.51 0.19
C VAL A 167 9.77 6.73 -0.60
N THR A 168 9.55 6.75 -1.92
CA THR A 168 9.90 7.89 -2.79
C THR A 168 9.14 9.15 -2.38
N ALA A 169 7.84 9.03 -2.09
CA ALA A 169 7.02 10.15 -1.63
C ALA A 169 7.54 10.71 -0.29
N GLN A 170 7.86 9.85 0.67
CA GLN A 170 8.39 10.25 1.97
C GLN A 170 9.73 10.98 1.82
N GLN A 171 10.64 10.47 0.97
CA GLN A 171 11.94 11.10 0.72
C GLN A 171 11.83 12.47 0.05
N ALA A 172 10.81 12.65 -0.79
CA ALA A 172 10.53 13.90 -1.50
C ALA A 172 9.62 14.87 -0.72
N GLY A 173 9.14 14.49 0.48
CA GLY A 173 8.19 15.30 1.25
C GLY A 173 6.81 15.44 0.58
N ILE A 174 6.38 14.44 -0.18
CA ILE A 174 5.12 14.44 -0.95
C ILE A 174 4.08 13.59 -0.21
N ASN A 175 2.88 14.13 -0.05
CA ASN A 175 1.75 13.39 0.48
C ASN A 175 1.09 12.57 -0.64
N VAL A 176 1.04 11.24 -0.48
CA VAL A 176 0.38 10.33 -1.42
C VAL A 176 -0.68 9.49 -0.74
N SER A 177 -1.69 9.11 -1.50
CA SER A 177 -2.75 8.21 -1.03
C SER A 177 -3.26 7.31 -2.15
N TYR A 178 -4.06 6.34 -1.76
CA TYR A 178 -4.91 5.59 -2.67
C TYR A 178 -6.04 6.44 -3.28
N PRO A 179 -6.63 6.02 -4.39
CA PRO A 179 -6.42 4.75 -5.05
C PRO A 179 -5.07 4.65 -5.75
N SER A 180 -4.52 3.43 -5.79
CA SER A 180 -3.41 3.08 -6.67
C SER A 180 -3.93 2.69 -8.04
N GLY A 181 -3.04 2.69 -9.01
CA GLY A 181 -3.40 2.24 -10.35
C GLY A 181 -2.19 2.03 -11.24
N ILE A 182 -2.47 1.69 -12.50
CA ILE A 182 -1.48 1.55 -13.54
C ILE A 182 -1.82 2.49 -14.69
N LEU A 183 -0.85 3.29 -15.10
CA LEU A 183 -0.90 4.09 -16.31
C LEU A 183 -0.25 3.31 -17.44
N TYR A 184 -1.01 2.97 -18.46
CA TYR A 184 -0.58 2.33 -19.71
C TYR A 184 -0.45 3.41 -20.77
N GLU A 185 0.74 3.60 -21.31
CA GLU A 185 1.01 4.55 -22.39
C GLU A 185 1.39 3.77 -23.65
N TYR A 186 0.57 3.92 -24.67
CA TYR A 186 0.81 3.35 -26.00
C TYR A 186 1.32 4.46 -26.92
N ARG A 187 2.55 4.32 -27.39
CA ARG A 187 3.19 5.28 -28.30
C ARG A 187 3.90 4.51 -29.42
N ASP A 188 3.47 4.74 -30.63
CA ASP A 188 4.09 4.16 -31.85
C ASP A 188 4.30 2.64 -31.78
N GLY A 189 3.33 1.93 -31.21
CA GLY A 189 3.37 0.48 -31.04
C GLY A 189 4.14 -0.02 -29.80
N ALA A 190 4.80 0.86 -29.07
CA ALA A 190 5.44 0.53 -27.79
C ALA A 190 4.45 0.74 -26.62
N LEU A 191 4.51 -0.16 -25.65
CA LEU A 191 3.75 -0.08 -24.40
C LEU A 191 4.71 0.23 -23.25
N VAL A 192 4.46 1.35 -22.55
CA VAL A 192 5.11 1.70 -21.30
C VAL A 192 4.10 1.66 -20.18
N ARG A 193 4.48 1.09 -19.03
CA ARG A 193 3.60 0.95 -17.86
C ARG A 193 4.21 1.62 -16.66
N HIS A 194 3.39 2.32 -15.89
CA HIS A 194 3.79 2.94 -14.64
C HIS A 194 2.76 2.65 -13.56
N MET A 195 3.20 2.15 -12.42
CA MET A 195 2.34 2.12 -11.24
C MET A 195 2.30 3.51 -10.60
N PHE A 196 1.16 3.90 -10.05
CA PHE A 196 1.00 5.22 -9.45
C PHE A 196 0.23 5.21 -8.13
N LEU A 197 0.43 6.29 -7.37
CA LEU A 197 -0.42 6.75 -6.27
C LEU A 197 -0.86 8.20 -6.55
N LEU A 198 -2.00 8.59 -5.99
CA LEU A 198 -2.44 10.00 -6.05
C LEU A 198 -1.59 10.87 -5.14
N VAL A 199 -1.22 12.06 -5.65
CA VAL A 199 -0.52 13.10 -4.89
C VAL A 199 -1.54 14.09 -4.35
N HIS A 200 -1.44 14.41 -3.07
CA HIS A 200 -2.19 15.48 -2.43
C HIS A 200 -1.25 16.65 -2.16
N THR A 201 -1.63 17.82 -2.65
CA THR A 201 -0.91 19.07 -2.38
C THR A 201 -1.73 19.92 -1.42
N GLU A 202 -1.06 20.50 -0.43
CA GLU A 202 -1.63 21.56 0.38
C GLU A 202 -1.61 22.87 -0.40
N GLU A 203 -2.47 23.82 -0.02
CA GLU A 203 -2.55 25.12 -0.69
C GLU A 203 -1.20 25.86 -0.60
N GLY A 204 -0.61 26.19 -1.75
CA GLY A 204 0.72 26.81 -1.83
C GLY A 204 1.92 25.85 -1.82
N GLN A 205 1.72 24.56 -1.72
CA GLN A 205 2.81 23.58 -1.81
C GLN A 205 3.30 23.46 -3.25
N VAL A 206 4.61 23.69 -3.45
CA VAL A 206 5.29 23.47 -4.73
C VAL A 206 5.85 22.05 -4.75
N LEU A 207 5.45 21.27 -5.74
CA LEU A 207 6.00 19.94 -5.92
C LEU A 207 7.40 20.01 -6.57
N PRO A 208 8.31 19.10 -6.21
CA PRO A 208 9.62 19.04 -6.86
C PRO A 208 9.47 18.68 -8.36
N GLU A 209 10.31 19.28 -9.20
CA GLU A 209 10.40 18.87 -10.60
C GLU A 209 10.95 17.45 -10.70
N SER A 210 10.14 16.54 -11.23
CA SER A 210 10.49 15.12 -11.39
C SER A 210 9.66 14.47 -12.48
N GLU A 211 10.29 13.68 -13.32
CA GLU A 211 9.59 12.86 -14.33
C GLU A 211 8.65 11.82 -13.70
N ALA A 212 8.86 11.50 -12.43
CA ALA A 212 7.98 10.60 -11.68
C ALA A 212 6.65 11.26 -11.28
N ILE A 213 6.58 12.59 -11.26
CA ILE A 213 5.35 13.33 -10.94
C ILE A 213 4.68 13.73 -12.25
N ARG A 214 3.46 13.26 -12.44
CA ARG A 214 2.70 13.48 -13.67
C ARG A 214 1.30 14.00 -13.35
N THR A 215 0.68 14.65 -14.32
CA THR A 215 -0.71 15.10 -14.22
C THR A 215 -1.58 14.34 -15.21
N LEU A 216 -2.60 13.65 -14.68
CA LEU A 216 -3.70 13.14 -15.49
C LEU A 216 -4.66 14.31 -15.74
N PRO A 217 -4.95 14.67 -16.99
CA PRO A 217 -5.73 15.87 -17.32
C PRO A 217 -7.17 15.75 -16.82
N ALA A 218 -7.80 16.89 -16.59
CA ALA A 218 -9.25 16.95 -16.42
C ALA A 218 -9.95 16.73 -17.76
N GLY A 219 -11.10 16.07 -17.73
CA GLY A 219 -11.86 15.86 -18.96
C GLY A 219 -12.95 14.79 -18.83
N ASN A 220 -13.52 14.46 -19.97
CA ASN A 220 -14.51 13.39 -20.09
C ASN A 220 -13.82 12.08 -20.41
N TYR A 221 -13.89 11.16 -19.48
CA TYR A 221 -13.29 9.84 -19.61
C TYR A 221 -14.36 8.82 -20.01
N ILE A 222 -14.02 7.96 -20.95
CA ILE A 222 -14.77 6.74 -21.22
C ILE A 222 -14.24 5.67 -20.28
N CYS A 223 -15.12 5.10 -19.47
CA CYS A 223 -14.78 4.19 -18.39
C CYS A 223 -15.40 2.81 -18.61
N ARG A 224 -14.73 1.78 -18.11
CA ARG A 224 -15.21 0.40 -18.06
C ARG A 224 -14.79 -0.27 -16.76
N LYS A 225 -15.73 -0.94 -16.08
CA LYS A 225 -15.44 -1.72 -14.88
C LYS A 225 -14.97 -3.13 -15.25
N ILE A 226 -13.93 -3.60 -14.56
CA ILE A 226 -13.35 -4.92 -14.78
C ILE A 226 -13.16 -5.67 -13.45
N SER A 227 -13.16 -6.99 -13.49
CA SER A 227 -13.10 -7.84 -12.30
C SER A 227 -11.68 -8.22 -11.86
N THR A 228 -10.70 -8.08 -12.74
CA THR A 228 -9.30 -8.47 -12.49
C THR A 228 -8.33 -7.48 -13.08
N HIS A 229 -7.13 -7.37 -12.52
CA HIS A 229 -6.03 -6.66 -13.16
C HIS A 229 -5.74 -7.21 -14.55
N MET A 230 -5.61 -6.29 -15.51
CA MET A 230 -5.49 -6.65 -16.94
C MET A 230 -4.06 -6.42 -17.47
N ALA A 231 -3.04 -6.77 -16.73
CA ALA A 231 -1.64 -6.62 -17.15
C ALA A 231 -1.36 -7.24 -18.52
N GLY A 232 -1.61 -6.51 -19.59
CA GLY A 232 -1.34 -6.92 -20.98
C GLY A 232 -2.54 -6.98 -21.91
N SER A 233 -3.79 -7.06 -21.41
CA SER A 233 -5.00 -7.10 -22.24
C SER A 233 -5.88 -5.85 -22.16
N VAL A 234 -5.41 -4.81 -21.48
CA VAL A 234 -6.13 -3.53 -21.29
C VAL A 234 -6.55 -2.90 -22.62
N GLN A 235 -5.66 -2.97 -23.60
CA GLN A 235 -5.95 -2.49 -24.95
C GLN A 235 -7.11 -3.24 -25.60
N ALA A 236 -7.18 -4.55 -25.44
CA ALA A 236 -8.27 -5.37 -26.01
C ALA A 236 -9.61 -5.02 -25.36
N GLU A 237 -9.64 -4.79 -24.05
CA GLU A 237 -10.84 -4.40 -23.32
C GLU A 237 -11.38 -3.02 -23.70
N MET A 238 -10.50 -2.11 -24.12
CA MET A 238 -10.87 -0.73 -24.48
C MET A 238 -10.95 -0.51 -25.99
N LYS A 239 -10.67 -1.54 -26.81
CA LYS A 239 -10.51 -1.47 -28.29
C LYS A 239 -11.62 -0.72 -29.01
N GLU A 240 -12.86 -0.88 -28.57
CA GLU A 240 -14.03 -0.28 -29.22
C GLU A 240 -14.11 1.24 -29.10
N VAL A 241 -13.40 1.81 -28.13
CA VAL A 241 -13.45 3.26 -27.82
C VAL A 241 -12.14 3.98 -28.11
N LEU A 242 -11.03 3.24 -28.31
CA LEU A 242 -9.72 3.82 -28.55
C LEU A 242 -9.64 4.50 -29.93
N LYS A 243 -8.97 5.65 -29.99
CA LYS A 243 -8.72 6.40 -31.23
C LYS A 243 -7.23 6.68 -31.37
N GLY A 244 -6.77 6.64 -32.62
CA GLY A 244 -5.37 6.94 -32.96
C GLY A 244 -4.38 5.81 -32.62
N SER A 245 -3.09 6.08 -32.83
CA SER A 245 -1.99 5.15 -32.57
C SER A 245 -1.29 5.40 -31.24
N SER A 246 -1.49 6.57 -30.65
CA SER A 246 -0.91 6.96 -29.36
C SER A 246 -2.03 7.38 -28.40
N TYR A 247 -2.11 6.73 -27.25
CA TYR A 247 -3.12 6.97 -26.25
C TYR A 247 -2.67 6.44 -24.88
N SER A 248 -3.37 6.89 -23.83
CA SER A 248 -3.15 6.41 -22.48
C SER A 248 -4.43 5.78 -21.91
N ILE A 249 -4.28 4.66 -21.22
CA ILE A 249 -5.33 4.02 -20.45
C ILE A 249 -4.89 4.00 -18.99
N ILE A 250 -5.83 4.32 -18.10
CA ILE A 250 -5.59 4.33 -16.66
C ILE A 250 -6.40 3.17 -16.09
N GLU A 251 -5.75 2.26 -15.41
CA GLU A 251 -6.39 1.23 -14.59
C GLU A 251 -6.32 1.70 -13.14
N THR A 252 -7.46 1.93 -12.52
CA THR A 252 -7.55 2.38 -11.13
C THR A 252 -8.16 1.29 -10.27
N ASP A 253 -7.54 1.00 -9.13
CA ASP A 253 -8.10 0.14 -8.11
C ASP A 253 -9.26 0.86 -7.42
N THR A 254 -10.47 0.40 -7.68
CA THR A 254 -11.71 0.92 -7.09
C THR A 254 -12.26 -0.02 -6.01
N SER A 255 -11.42 -0.90 -5.46
CA SER A 255 -11.81 -1.89 -4.45
C SER A 255 -12.21 -1.25 -3.13
N SER A 256 -13.25 -0.41 -3.16
CA SER A 256 -14.00 -0.06 -1.97
C SER A 256 -14.76 -1.30 -1.48
N ALA A 257 -15.04 -1.38 -0.18
CA ALA A 257 -15.80 -2.48 0.44
C ALA A 257 -17.16 -2.76 -0.27
N ARG A 258 -17.68 -1.80 -1.02
CA ARG A 258 -18.89 -1.91 -1.86
C ARG A 258 -18.64 -2.66 -3.17
N ASN A 259 -17.51 -2.44 -3.83
CA ASN A 259 -17.24 -3.04 -5.14
C ASN A 259 -16.90 -4.54 -5.04
N LYS A 260 -16.40 -5.03 -3.89
CA LYS A 260 -16.26 -6.48 -3.66
C LYS A 260 -17.57 -7.25 -3.80
N LYS A 261 -18.71 -6.65 -3.47
CA LYS A 261 -20.03 -7.27 -3.68
C LYS A 261 -20.47 -7.30 -5.16
N ASN A 262 -19.96 -6.38 -5.99
CA ASN A 262 -20.34 -6.27 -7.40
C ASN A 262 -19.34 -6.94 -8.36
N GLY A 263 -18.24 -7.53 -7.84
CA GLY A 263 -17.28 -8.29 -8.64
C GLY A 263 -16.38 -7.48 -9.57
N TYR A 264 -16.38 -6.14 -9.48
CA TYR A 264 -15.60 -5.26 -10.34
C TYR A 264 -14.70 -4.31 -9.53
N PRO A 265 -13.55 -4.77 -9.02
CA PRO A 265 -12.68 -3.96 -8.17
C PRO A 265 -11.82 -2.95 -8.93
N TYR A 266 -11.80 -2.97 -10.25
CA TYR A 266 -10.99 -2.09 -11.07
C TYR A 266 -11.82 -1.33 -12.09
N GLU A 267 -11.34 -0.15 -12.47
CA GLU A 267 -11.92 0.70 -13.51
C GLU A 267 -10.85 1.09 -14.52
N LEU A 268 -11.12 0.84 -15.79
CA LEU A 268 -10.34 1.36 -16.90
C LEU A 268 -10.89 2.72 -17.30
N GLN A 269 -10.02 3.68 -17.54
CA GLN A 269 -10.36 5.06 -17.91
C GLN A 269 -9.53 5.45 -19.14
N TYR A 270 -10.19 5.98 -20.15
CA TYR A 270 -9.60 6.54 -21.36
C TYR A 270 -10.13 7.95 -21.57
N LEU A 271 -9.23 8.95 -21.69
CA LEU A 271 -9.63 10.32 -21.95
C LEU A 271 -10.13 10.42 -23.40
N ALA A 272 -11.41 10.75 -23.56
CA ALA A 272 -11.99 11.04 -24.85
C ALA A 272 -11.64 12.48 -25.25
N GLU A 273 -10.92 12.65 -26.35
CA GLU A 273 -10.68 13.96 -26.95
C GLU A 273 -11.98 14.60 -27.46
#